data_466977713a7d7603da73ed08e45e4962
#
_entry.id   466977713a7d7603da73ed08e45e4962
#
_cell.length_a   1.000
_cell.length_b   1.000
_cell.length_c   1.000
_cell.angle_alpha   90.00
_cell.angle_beta   90.00
_cell.angle_gamma   90.00
#
_symmetry.space_group_name_H-M   'P 1'
#
loop_
_entity.id
_entity.type
_entity.pdbx_description
1 polymer ?
#
loop_
_entity_poly.entity_id
_entity_poly.type
_entity_poly.pdbx_seq_one_letter_code
_entity_poly.pdbx_strand_id
1 'polypeptide(L)'
;MLRAGGGDIVVVNSTQGVRAAGNVGQFAATQHAMRAITDSLRQEVNSDAIRVCTIYLGRTATPRQESIFIREGRAYVPELLLQPEHVAEVVATLIALPAEAEVTEIHLRPAKKSY
;
A
#
# COMPACT_ATOMS: atom_id res chain seq x y z
N MET A 1 -3.28 20.84 -3.77
CA MET A 1 -4.59 20.16 -3.93
C MET A 1 -5.75 21.04 -3.48
N LEU A 2 -5.68 21.63 -2.32
CA LEU A 2 -6.75 22.54 -1.85
C LEU A 2 -7.01 23.69 -2.82
N ARG A 3 -5.94 24.33 -3.30
CA ARG A 3 -6.03 25.44 -4.27
C ARG A 3 -6.52 25.00 -5.64
N ALA A 4 -6.29 23.77 -6.02
CA ALA A 4 -6.73 23.22 -7.29
C ALA A 4 -8.17 22.68 -7.24
N GLY A 5 -8.81 22.66 -6.07
CA GLY A 5 -10.16 22.15 -5.88
C GLY A 5 -10.26 20.64 -5.81
N GLY A 6 -9.16 19.94 -5.49
CA GLY A 6 -9.16 18.50 -5.33
C GLY A 6 -7.84 17.85 -5.66
N GLY A 7 -7.79 16.54 -5.55
CA GLY A 7 -6.60 15.75 -5.86
C GLY A 7 -6.67 14.34 -5.28
N ASP A 8 -5.59 13.61 -5.45
CA ASP A 8 -5.46 12.25 -4.96
C ASP A 8 -4.19 12.10 -4.13
N ILE A 9 -4.32 11.45 -2.98
CA ILE A 9 -3.20 11.04 -2.15
C ILE A 9 -3.23 9.51 -2.07
N VAL A 10 -2.15 8.88 -2.51
CA VAL A 10 -2.01 7.42 -2.45
C VAL A 10 -0.90 7.10 -1.47
N VAL A 11 -1.24 6.36 -0.42
CA VAL A 11 -0.29 5.91 0.59
C VAL A 11 -0.02 4.43 0.38
N VAL A 12 1.25 4.10 0.18
CA VAL A 12 1.67 2.71 0.05
C VAL A 12 2.04 2.19 1.43
N ASN A 13 1.25 1.25 1.90
CA ASN A 13 1.42 0.57 3.18
C ASN A 13 1.71 -0.91 2.92
N SER A 14 1.82 -1.69 3.95
CA SER A 14 2.07 -3.13 3.90
C SER A 14 0.87 -3.88 4.48
N THR A 15 0.72 -5.14 4.10
CA THR A 15 -0.23 -6.05 4.77
C THR A 15 0.04 -6.13 6.28
N GLN A 16 1.25 -5.82 6.74
CA GLN A 16 1.58 -5.71 8.15
C GLN A 16 0.90 -4.53 8.85
N GLY A 17 0.40 -3.56 8.12
CA GLY A 17 -0.41 -2.47 8.64
C GLY A 17 -1.85 -2.88 8.95
N VAL A 18 -2.27 -4.07 8.53
CA VAL A 18 -3.59 -4.64 8.80
C VAL A 18 -3.48 -5.77 9.82
N ARG A 19 -2.47 -6.62 9.66
CA ARG A 19 -2.28 -7.80 10.50
C ARG A 19 -0.79 -8.04 10.72
N ALA A 20 -0.36 -7.96 11.96
CA ALA A 20 1.04 -8.18 12.32
C ALA A 20 1.38 -9.67 12.27
N ALA A 21 2.48 -10.00 11.60
CA ALA A 21 3.07 -11.34 11.65
C ALA A 21 4.06 -11.44 12.83
N GLY A 22 4.47 -12.65 13.15
CA GLY A 22 5.53 -12.87 14.14
C GLY A 22 6.86 -12.26 13.69
N ASN A 23 7.67 -11.83 14.65
CA ASN A 23 9.03 -11.30 14.44
C ASN A 23 9.15 -9.99 13.66
N VAL A 24 8.05 -9.29 13.39
CA VAL A 24 8.05 -8.00 12.67
C VAL A 24 7.29 -6.93 13.42
N GLY A 25 7.25 -7.02 14.77
CA GLY A 25 6.43 -6.12 15.59
C GLY A 25 6.74 -4.64 15.41
N GLN A 26 8.01 -4.26 15.32
CA GLN A 26 8.39 -2.86 15.12
C GLN A 26 7.90 -2.34 13.76
N PHE A 27 8.13 -3.08 12.70
CA PHE A 27 7.66 -2.71 11.37
C PHE A 27 6.12 -2.65 11.33
N ALA A 28 5.45 -3.67 11.87
CA ALA A 28 3.99 -3.70 11.94
C ALA A 28 3.45 -2.49 12.72
N ALA A 29 4.08 -2.10 13.81
CA ALA A 29 3.68 -0.94 14.60
C ALA A 29 3.74 0.35 13.79
N THR A 30 4.82 0.57 13.01
CA THR A 30 4.95 1.74 12.16
C THR A 30 3.89 1.76 11.06
N GLN A 31 3.58 0.61 10.49
CA GLN A 31 2.58 0.49 9.43
C GLN A 31 1.14 0.67 9.96
N HIS A 32 0.86 0.21 11.17
CA HIS A 32 -0.41 0.47 11.85
C HIS A 32 -0.56 1.96 12.20
N ALA A 33 0.52 2.61 12.63
CA ALA A 33 0.51 4.04 12.87
C ALA A 33 0.24 4.82 11.58
N MET A 34 0.85 4.42 10.47
CA MET A 34 0.60 5.02 9.16
C MET A 34 -0.88 4.86 8.75
N ARG A 35 -1.46 3.70 9.01
CA ARG A 35 -2.88 3.46 8.76
C ARG A 35 -3.75 4.46 9.54
N ALA A 36 -3.48 4.61 10.82
CA ALA A 36 -4.25 5.53 11.66
C ALA A 36 -4.15 6.98 11.17
N ILE A 37 -2.94 7.42 10.83
CA ILE A 37 -2.69 8.76 10.29
C ILE A 37 -3.44 8.96 8.97
N THR A 38 -3.37 7.99 8.08
CA THR A 38 -4.00 8.07 6.76
C THR A 38 -5.53 8.09 6.87
N ASP A 39 -6.09 7.27 7.75
CA ASP A 39 -7.54 7.24 7.97
C ASP A 39 -8.03 8.56 8.56
N SER A 40 -7.27 9.14 9.48
CA SER A 40 -7.59 10.46 10.04
C SER A 40 -7.52 11.55 8.97
N LEU A 41 -6.46 11.57 8.19
CA LEU A 41 -6.29 12.52 7.09
C LEU A 41 -7.47 12.45 6.10
N ARG A 42 -7.90 11.24 5.75
CA ARG A 42 -9.04 11.05 4.85
C ARG A 42 -10.28 11.77 5.36
N GLN A 43 -10.56 11.64 6.65
CA GLN A 43 -11.70 12.33 7.26
C GLN A 43 -11.55 13.85 7.22
N GLU A 44 -10.33 14.34 7.40
CA GLU A 44 -10.06 15.77 7.43
C GLU A 44 -10.20 16.44 6.06
N VAL A 45 -9.80 15.76 4.97
CA VAL A 45 -9.73 16.36 3.64
C VAL A 45 -10.85 15.93 2.70
N ASN A 46 -11.74 15.07 3.14
CA ASN A 46 -12.84 14.56 2.31
C ASN A 46 -13.71 15.68 1.74
N SER A 47 -14.06 16.68 2.57
CA SER A 47 -14.87 17.81 2.14
C SER A 47 -14.18 18.73 1.13
N ASP A 48 -12.87 18.61 0.97
CA ASP A 48 -12.08 19.41 0.04
C ASP A 48 -11.88 18.72 -1.31
N ALA A 49 -12.65 17.68 -1.61
CA ALA A 49 -12.56 16.87 -2.82
C ALA A 49 -11.18 16.23 -3.01
N ILE A 50 -10.51 15.93 -1.92
CA ILE A 50 -9.24 15.19 -1.92
C ILE A 50 -9.53 13.74 -1.54
N ARG A 51 -9.19 12.83 -2.45
CA ARG A 51 -9.35 11.39 -2.22
C ARG A 51 -8.06 10.84 -1.63
N VAL A 52 -8.20 9.97 -0.64
CA VAL A 52 -7.06 9.35 0.04
C VAL A 52 -7.24 7.84 -0.01
N CYS A 53 -6.33 7.15 -0.68
CA CYS A 53 -6.33 5.70 -0.79
C CYS A 53 -5.09 5.11 -0.14
N THR A 54 -5.26 4.08 0.67
CA THR A 54 -4.16 3.28 1.18
C THR A 54 -4.09 1.96 0.40
N ILE A 55 -2.91 1.63 -0.11
CA ILE A 55 -2.65 0.34 -0.75
C ILE A 55 -1.83 -0.50 0.20
N TYR A 56 -2.41 -1.61 0.66
CA TYR A 56 -1.70 -2.58 1.50
C TYR A 56 -1.07 -3.63 0.59
N LEU A 57 0.26 -3.57 0.47
CA LEU A 57 1.00 -4.45 -0.41
C LEU A 57 1.48 -5.71 0.32
N GLY A 58 1.32 -6.86 -0.32
CA GLY A 58 2.11 -8.04 -0.06
C GLY A 58 3.52 -7.88 -0.59
N ARG A 59 4.32 -8.95 -0.56
CA ARG A 59 5.72 -8.87 -1.00
C ARG A 59 5.82 -8.54 -2.47
N THR A 60 6.58 -7.50 -2.75
CA THR A 60 6.80 -6.96 -4.09
C THR A 60 8.28 -7.11 -4.45
N ALA A 61 8.55 -7.50 -5.69
CA ALA A 61 9.91 -7.72 -6.16
C ALA A 61 10.69 -6.39 -6.22
N THR A 62 11.54 -6.18 -5.24
CA THR A 62 12.40 -5.00 -5.09
C THR A 62 13.74 -5.42 -4.50
N PRO A 63 14.80 -4.60 -4.63
CA PRO A 63 16.06 -4.88 -3.96
C PRO A 63 15.92 -5.02 -2.44
N ARG A 64 15.03 -4.27 -1.84
CA ARG A 64 14.73 -4.39 -0.41
C ARG A 64 14.18 -5.76 -0.05
N GLN A 65 13.23 -6.28 -0.84
CA GLN A 65 12.66 -7.62 -0.60
C GLN A 65 13.70 -8.71 -0.81
N GLU A 66 14.56 -8.56 -1.81
CA GLU A 66 15.67 -9.51 -2.02
C GLU A 66 16.53 -9.61 -0.77
N SER A 67 16.91 -8.47 -0.17
CA SER A 67 17.69 -8.44 1.07
C SER A 67 16.95 -9.09 2.23
N ILE A 68 15.65 -8.90 2.33
CA ILE A 68 14.81 -9.50 3.38
C ILE A 68 14.75 -11.02 3.22
N PHE A 69 14.54 -11.51 2.00
CA PHE A 69 14.55 -12.97 1.72
C PHE A 69 15.88 -13.61 2.09
N ILE A 70 16.99 -12.96 1.74
CA ILE A 70 18.33 -13.45 2.12
C ILE A 70 18.45 -13.56 3.64
N ARG A 71 18.03 -12.52 4.37
CA ARG A 71 18.09 -12.54 5.85
C ARG A 71 17.18 -13.59 6.47
N GLU A 72 16.07 -13.90 5.82
CA GLU A 72 15.15 -14.95 6.27
C GLU A 72 15.62 -16.36 5.89
N GLY A 73 16.70 -16.48 5.13
CA GLY A 73 17.17 -17.76 4.63
C GLY A 73 16.26 -18.37 3.55
N ARG A 74 15.52 -17.53 2.85
CA ARG A 74 14.59 -17.96 1.79
C ARG A 74 15.16 -17.66 0.41
N ALA A 75 14.86 -18.53 -0.56
CA ALA A 75 15.20 -18.27 -1.95
C ALA A 75 14.38 -17.06 -2.46
N TYR A 76 15.05 -16.10 -3.07
CA TYR A 76 14.39 -14.97 -3.71
C TYR A 76 14.06 -15.31 -5.16
N VAL A 77 12.77 -15.46 -5.45
CA VAL A 77 12.25 -15.75 -6.78
C VAL A 77 11.29 -14.62 -7.14
N PRO A 78 11.78 -13.56 -7.79
CA PRO A 78 10.97 -12.35 -8.02
C PRO A 78 9.72 -12.61 -8.85
N GLU A 79 9.72 -13.61 -9.72
CA GLU A 79 8.58 -13.97 -10.55
C GLU A 79 7.36 -14.43 -9.74
N LEU A 80 7.57 -14.85 -8.48
CA LEU A 80 6.50 -15.28 -7.59
C LEU A 80 5.91 -14.14 -6.76
N LEU A 81 6.47 -12.94 -6.89
CA LEU A 81 6.06 -11.78 -6.11
C LEU A 81 5.28 -10.80 -6.98
N LEU A 82 4.66 -9.80 -6.33
CA LEU A 82 4.13 -8.66 -7.07
C LEU A 82 5.27 -7.95 -7.80
N GLN A 83 4.97 -7.45 -8.98
CA GLN A 83 5.90 -6.59 -9.71
C GLN A 83 5.54 -5.12 -9.43
N PRO A 84 6.53 -4.21 -9.39
CA PRO A 84 6.25 -2.79 -9.24
C PRO A 84 5.24 -2.25 -10.27
N GLU A 85 5.26 -2.81 -11.47
CA GLU A 85 4.32 -2.45 -12.55
C GLU A 85 2.86 -2.77 -12.20
N HIS A 86 2.62 -3.83 -11.43
CA HIS A 86 1.27 -4.17 -10.95
C HIS A 86 0.72 -3.08 -10.03
N VAL A 87 1.59 -2.55 -9.17
CA VAL A 87 1.22 -1.45 -8.27
C VAL A 87 0.94 -0.19 -9.07
N ALA A 88 1.77 0.10 -10.06
CA ALA A 88 1.58 1.26 -10.93
C ALA A 88 0.25 1.21 -11.70
N GLU A 89 -0.15 0.03 -12.19
CA GLU A 89 -1.43 -0.15 -12.86
C GLU A 89 -2.61 0.13 -11.94
N VAL A 90 -2.53 -0.33 -10.70
CA VAL A 90 -3.56 -0.08 -9.69
C VAL A 90 -3.66 1.43 -9.41
N VAL A 91 -2.54 2.10 -9.20
CA VAL A 91 -2.50 3.54 -8.96
C VAL A 91 -3.10 4.31 -10.14
N ALA A 92 -2.70 3.97 -11.36
CA ALA A 92 -3.25 4.61 -12.57
C ALA A 92 -4.76 4.45 -12.66
N THR A 93 -5.28 3.28 -12.32
CA THR A 93 -6.72 3.02 -12.31
C THR A 93 -7.44 3.87 -11.27
N LEU A 94 -6.84 3.99 -10.08
CA LEU A 94 -7.44 4.78 -8.99
C LEU A 94 -7.58 6.26 -9.35
N ILE A 95 -6.53 6.86 -9.89
CA ILE A 95 -6.54 8.28 -10.20
C ILE A 95 -7.41 8.60 -11.43
N ALA A 96 -7.69 7.60 -12.27
CA ALA A 96 -8.57 7.74 -13.43
C ALA A 96 -10.06 7.59 -13.10
N LEU A 97 -10.41 7.20 -11.87
CA LEU A 97 -11.81 7.11 -11.46
C LEU A 97 -12.48 8.49 -11.49
N PRO A 98 -13.80 8.53 -11.79
CA PRO A 98 -14.56 9.78 -11.67
C PRO A 98 -14.40 10.42 -10.30
N ALA A 99 -14.43 11.74 -10.25
CA ALA A 99 -14.18 12.51 -9.02
C ALA A 99 -15.14 12.15 -7.87
N GLU A 100 -16.32 11.64 -8.21
CA GLU A 100 -17.36 11.28 -7.23
C GLU A 100 -17.09 9.96 -6.51
N ALA A 101 -16.12 9.18 -6.99
CA ALA A 101 -15.81 7.87 -6.41
C ALA A 101 -14.46 7.91 -5.69
N GLU A 102 -14.44 7.43 -4.48
CA GLU A 102 -13.21 7.29 -3.70
C GLU A 102 -12.99 5.82 -3.34
N VAL A 103 -11.84 5.27 -3.74
CA VAL A 103 -11.37 3.99 -3.21
C VAL A 103 -10.53 4.30 -1.98
N THR A 104 -10.96 3.83 -0.82
CA THR A 104 -10.31 4.14 0.45
C THR A 104 -9.17 3.20 0.75
N GLU A 105 -9.31 1.92 0.45
CA GLU A 105 -8.30 0.90 0.72
C GLU A 105 -8.27 -0.13 -0.40
N ILE A 106 -7.07 -0.61 -0.71
CA ILE A 106 -6.83 -1.74 -1.60
C ILE A 106 -5.84 -2.69 -0.95
N HIS A 107 -6.13 -3.98 -1.02
CA HIS A 107 -5.22 -5.04 -0.62
C HIS A 107 -4.72 -5.74 -1.89
N LEU A 108 -3.42 -5.66 -2.12
CA LEU A 108 -2.78 -6.25 -3.30
C LEU A 108 -1.67 -7.19 -2.87
N ARG A 109 -1.74 -8.42 -3.31
CA ARG A 109 -0.74 -9.43 -2.98
C ARG A 109 -0.51 -10.36 -4.18
N PRO A 110 0.57 -11.15 -4.19
CA PRO A 110 0.71 -12.19 -5.20
C PRO A 110 -0.52 -13.09 -5.20
N ALA A 111 -1.01 -13.46 -6.38
CA ALA A 111 -2.19 -14.31 -6.50
C ALA A 111 -1.98 -15.66 -5.81
N LYS A 112 -0.73 -16.15 -5.85
CA LYS A 112 -0.34 -17.37 -5.14
C LYS A 112 0.77 -17.03 -4.15
N LYS A 113 0.47 -17.10 -2.87
CA LYS A 113 1.45 -16.83 -1.83
C LYS A 113 2.46 -17.96 -1.73
N SER A 114 3.76 -17.63 -1.83
CA SER A 114 4.88 -18.57 -1.77
C SER A 114 5.78 -18.40 -0.55
N TYR A 115 5.40 -17.53 0.35
CA TYR A 115 6.23 -17.16 1.51
C TYR A 115 5.45 -17.21 2.82
#